data_78d1bf69a57d74132617f41d7ca5cd5b
#
_entry.id   78d1bf69a57d74132617f41d7ca5cd5b
#
_cell.length_a   1.000
_cell.length_b   1.000
_cell.length_c   1.000
_cell.angle_alpha   90.00
_cell.angle_beta   90.00
_cell.angle_gamma   90.00
#
_symmetry.space_group_name_H-M   'P 1'
#
loop_
_entity.id
_entity.type
_entity.pdbx_description
1 polymer ?
#
loop_
_entity_poly.entity_id
_entity_poly.type
_entity_poly.pdbx_seq_one_letter_code
_entity_poly.pdbx_strand_id
1 'polypeptide(L)'
;MKVVFILNGSKKLSAFAKKTIDKANEQASLNCFISKTESSLHAITIAKDNANNGADFIIAVGGDGTCNEVINGIQKSNNRNKVIFGIIPNGSGNDFHRMLGSFSSEKFIEALINQNCQHIDLIKIESGDKTIYSLNIAGVGFDGFVVNKLNQLRKNAFLKGKTAYAYSILRAFFSYKKPGVVLSSNDFNYSGKMMMTAVCNGTTFGHGMIVSPNAKLNDGKLSITFLGEVSLKDYVKNISRLKKGILIKHPEVHYFETKELTIAIKSGEMHLETDGEIIGQGDVHFQVIPDCLNILNPDY
;
A
#
# COMPACT_ATOMS: atom_id res chain seq x y z
N MET A 1 27.23 -0.57 -9.39
CA MET A 1 25.91 -1.15 -9.07
C MET A 1 24.89 -0.66 -10.09
N LYS A 2 24.00 -1.53 -10.56
CA LYS A 2 22.94 -1.19 -11.54
C LYS A 2 21.69 -0.69 -10.81
N VAL A 3 21.36 0.58 -10.99
CA VAL A 3 20.21 1.26 -10.37
C VAL A 3 19.18 1.62 -11.43
N VAL A 4 17.94 1.16 -11.26
CA VAL A 4 16.85 1.43 -12.20
C VAL A 4 15.79 2.29 -11.50
N PHE A 5 15.60 3.51 -11.99
CA PHE A 5 14.53 4.41 -11.56
C PHE A 5 13.30 4.21 -12.43
N ILE A 6 12.18 3.78 -11.83
CA ILE A 6 10.91 3.59 -12.51
C ILE A 6 10.01 4.78 -12.19
N LEU A 7 9.81 5.64 -13.17
CA LEU A 7 9.06 6.89 -13.05
C LEU A 7 7.60 6.70 -13.47
N ASN A 8 6.68 7.23 -12.68
CA ASN A 8 5.29 7.37 -13.13
C ASN A 8 5.24 8.40 -14.28
N GLY A 9 5.02 7.92 -15.51
CA GLY A 9 5.08 8.73 -16.73
C GLY A 9 3.98 9.79 -16.85
N SER A 10 2.89 9.66 -16.07
CA SER A 10 1.80 10.64 -16.05
C SER A 10 2.08 11.86 -15.16
N LYS A 11 3.18 11.86 -14.39
CA LYS A 11 3.49 12.91 -13.42
C LYS A 11 4.82 13.58 -13.72
N LYS A 12 4.86 14.91 -13.52
CA LYS A 12 6.13 15.65 -13.51
C LYS A 12 6.92 15.30 -12.26
N LEU A 13 8.24 15.25 -12.35
CA LEU A 13 9.12 15.06 -11.21
C LEU A 13 9.05 16.24 -10.26
N SER A 14 8.97 15.96 -8.97
CA SER A 14 9.20 16.96 -7.92
C SER A 14 10.66 17.41 -7.92
N ALA A 15 10.92 18.58 -7.34
CA ALA A 15 12.31 19.10 -7.20
C ALA A 15 13.19 18.11 -6.45
N PHE A 16 12.65 17.47 -5.40
CA PHE A 16 13.35 16.43 -4.63
C PHE A 16 13.70 15.21 -5.49
N ALA A 17 12.70 14.66 -6.23
CA ALA A 17 12.93 13.50 -7.07
C ALA A 17 13.98 13.78 -8.17
N LYS A 18 13.89 14.94 -8.82
CA LYS A 18 14.88 15.36 -9.82
C LYS A 18 16.27 15.47 -9.22
N LYS A 19 16.42 16.22 -8.12
CA LYS A 19 17.71 16.39 -7.41
C LYS A 19 18.33 15.05 -7.02
N THR A 20 17.51 14.11 -6.51
CA THR A 20 18.00 12.80 -6.08
C THR A 20 18.49 11.95 -7.25
N ILE A 21 17.76 11.93 -8.37
CA ILE A 21 18.19 11.22 -9.60
C ILE A 21 19.46 11.85 -10.19
N ASP A 22 19.53 13.20 -10.27
CA ASP A 22 20.69 13.90 -10.80
C ASP A 22 21.95 13.56 -9.96
N LYS A 23 21.84 13.58 -8.61
CA LYS A 23 22.93 13.19 -7.72
C LYS A 23 23.33 11.71 -7.85
N ALA A 24 22.39 10.81 -8.09
CA ALA A 24 22.70 9.40 -8.35
C ALA A 24 23.54 9.24 -9.64
N ASN A 25 23.19 9.97 -10.68
CA ASN A 25 23.93 9.96 -11.95
C ASN A 25 25.36 10.53 -11.85
N GLU A 26 25.63 11.39 -10.86
CA GLU A 26 26.98 11.94 -10.59
C GLU A 26 27.92 10.92 -9.91
N GLN A 27 27.38 9.80 -9.38
CA GLN A 27 28.18 8.80 -8.67
C GLN A 27 28.78 7.78 -9.63
N ALA A 28 30.09 7.76 -9.76
CA ALA A 28 30.82 6.80 -10.63
C ALA A 28 30.57 5.33 -10.29
N SER A 29 30.21 5.02 -9.04
CA SER A 29 29.90 3.66 -8.57
C SER A 29 28.49 3.18 -8.95
N LEU A 30 27.61 4.07 -9.44
CA LEU A 30 26.24 3.80 -9.80
C LEU A 30 26.05 3.86 -11.32
N ASN A 31 25.52 2.80 -11.90
CA ASN A 31 25.09 2.75 -13.29
C ASN A 31 23.57 2.93 -13.34
N CYS A 32 23.11 4.15 -13.57
CA CYS A 32 21.73 4.56 -13.44
C CYS A 32 20.97 4.47 -14.77
N PHE A 33 19.79 3.87 -14.72
CA PHE A 33 18.84 3.75 -15.82
C PHE A 33 17.51 4.35 -15.42
N ILE A 34 16.85 5.01 -16.38
CA ILE A 34 15.54 5.62 -16.16
C ILE A 34 14.53 4.99 -17.10
N SER A 35 13.47 4.41 -16.52
CA SER A 35 12.33 3.86 -17.25
C SER A 35 11.06 4.63 -16.86
N LYS A 36 10.23 5.00 -17.84
CA LYS A 36 8.95 5.67 -17.59
C LYS A 36 7.79 4.72 -17.90
N THR A 37 6.79 4.73 -17.05
CA THR A 37 5.55 3.98 -17.31
C THR A 37 4.71 4.71 -18.36
N GLU A 38 4.10 3.97 -19.27
CA GLU A 38 3.22 4.48 -20.32
C GLU A 38 1.74 4.28 -20.03
N SER A 39 1.44 3.33 -19.14
CA SER A 39 0.08 2.97 -18.73
C SER A 39 0.04 2.44 -17.28
N SER A 40 -1.14 2.25 -16.76
CA SER A 40 -1.35 1.50 -15.51
C SER A 40 -0.81 0.08 -15.65
N LEU A 41 -0.27 -0.47 -14.57
CA LEU A 41 0.36 -1.80 -14.46
C LEU A 41 1.65 -1.99 -15.27
N HIS A 42 2.12 -0.97 -16.03
CA HIS A 42 3.35 -1.08 -16.80
C HIS A 42 4.60 -1.15 -15.91
N ALA A 43 4.57 -0.56 -14.71
CA ALA A 43 5.69 -0.66 -13.76
C ALA A 43 5.94 -2.11 -13.30
N ILE A 44 4.92 -2.99 -13.32
CA ILE A 44 5.07 -4.43 -13.02
C ILE A 44 6.03 -5.08 -14.01
N THR A 45 5.79 -4.87 -15.31
CA THR A 45 6.63 -5.45 -16.39
C THR A 45 8.05 -4.87 -16.33
N ILE A 46 8.18 -3.54 -16.23
CA ILE A 46 9.49 -2.88 -16.14
C ILE A 46 10.29 -3.41 -14.95
N ALA A 47 9.66 -3.52 -13.77
CA ALA A 47 10.35 -3.98 -12.56
C ALA A 47 10.77 -5.45 -12.68
N LYS A 48 9.88 -6.34 -13.16
CA LYS A 48 10.16 -7.75 -13.38
C LYS A 48 11.34 -7.95 -14.34
N ASP A 49 11.30 -7.27 -15.48
CA ASP A 49 12.33 -7.43 -16.53
C ASP A 49 13.69 -6.91 -16.05
N ASN A 50 13.73 -5.75 -15.38
CA ASN A 50 14.98 -5.23 -14.84
C ASN A 50 15.54 -6.08 -13.70
N ALA A 51 14.69 -6.63 -12.82
CA ALA A 51 15.12 -7.58 -11.80
C ALA A 51 15.74 -8.83 -12.42
N ASN A 52 15.10 -9.41 -13.45
CA ASN A 52 15.65 -10.55 -14.17
C ASN A 52 16.95 -10.24 -14.91
N ASN A 53 17.12 -8.98 -15.36
CA ASN A 53 18.30 -8.49 -16.06
C ASN A 53 19.40 -7.96 -15.11
N GLY A 54 19.38 -8.35 -13.84
CA GLY A 54 20.45 -8.11 -12.87
C GLY A 54 20.50 -6.65 -12.37
N ALA A 55 19.37 -6.02 -12.14
CA ALA A 55 19.33 -4.77 -11.37
C ALA A 55 19.66 -5.06 -9.91
N ASP A 56 20.60 -4.29 -9.33
CA ASP A 56 20.89 -4.32 -7.90
C ASP A 56 19.83 -3.53 -7.13
N PHE A 57 19.41 -2.40 -7.70
CA PHE A 57 18.38 -1.54 -7.13
C PHE A 57 17.27 -1.27 -8.13
N ILE A 58 16.02 -1.32 -7.64
CA ILE A 58 14.84 -0.84 -8.37
C ILE A 58 14.14 0.21 -7.52
N ILE A 59 14.15 1.45 -8.01
CA ILE A 59 13.66 2.62 -7.28
C ILE A 59 12.33 3.09 -7.89
N ALA A 60 11.26 2.99 -7.13
CA ALA A 60 9.96 3.57 -7.51
C ALA A 60 9.98 5.09 -7.32
N VAL A 61 9.80 5.85 -8.39
CA VAL A 61 9.66 7.30 -8.36
C VAL A 61 8.21 7.67 -8.61
N GLY A 62 7.42 7.66 -7.54
CA GLY A 62 5.96 7.78 -7.65
C GLY A 62 5.24 7.89 -6.31
N GLY A 63 3.97 7.55 -6.29
CA GLY A 63 3.15 7.38 -5.09
C GLY A 63 2.95 5.91 -4.75
N ASP A 64 2.05 5.64 -3.78
CA ASP A 64 1.77 4.30 -3.25
C ASP A 64 1.42 3.29 -4.35
N GLY A 65 0.57 3.65 -5.33
CA GLY A 65 0.25 2.77 -6.46
C GLY A 65 1.46 2.40 -7.33
N THR A 66 2.40 3.35 -7.58
CA THR A 66 3.64 3.04 -8.31
C THR A 66 4.53 2.10 -7.51
N CYS A 67 4.62 2.30 -6.19
CA CYS A 67 5.36 1.41 -5.30
C CYS A 67 4.76 0.00 -5.33
N ASN A 68 3.43 -0.10 -5.26
CA ASN A 68 2.71 -1.37 -5.32
C ASN A 68 2.95 -2.11 -6.64
N GLU A 69 2.86 -1.42 -7.79
CA GLU A 69 3.18 -2.03 -9.09
C GLU A 69 4.62 -2.55 -9.15
N VAL A 70 5.59 -1.75 -8.67
CA VAL A 70 7.02 -2.11 -8.70
C VAL A 70 7.29 -3.35 -7.85
N ILE A 71 6.78 -3.42 -6.61
CA ILE A 71 6.98 -4.60 -5.75
C ILE A 71 6.33 -5.85 -6.34
N ASN A 72 5.15 -5.72 -6.96
CA ASN A 72 4.51 -6.84 -7.64
C ASN A 72 5.33 -7.33 -8.84
N GLY A 73 6.05 -6.42 -9.54
CA GLY A 73 7.00 -6.79 -10.58
C GLY A 73 8.22 -7.52 -10.02
N ILE A 74 8.82 -7.02 -8.95
CA ILE A 74 9.95 -7.67 -8.25
C ILE A 74 9.55 -9.07 -7.78
N GLN A 75 8.38 -9.22 -7.13
CA GLN A 75 7.90 -10.51 -6.64
C GLN A 75 7.63 -11.55 -7.74
N LYS A 76 7.33 -11.10 -8.96
CA LYS A 76 7.16 -11.95 -10.15
C LYS A 76 8.47 -12.30 -10.88
N SER A 77 9.60 -11.75 -10.42
CA SER A 77 10.92 -12.04 -11.00
C SER A 77 11.58 -13.27 -10.36
N ASN A 78 12.50 -13.89 -11.10
CA ASN A 78 13.32 -14.99 -10.59
C ASN A 78 14.42 -14.49 -9.62
N ASN A 79 14.75 -13.21 -9.65
CA ASN A 79 15.82 -12.59 -8.85
C ASN A 79 15.29 -11.71 -7.71
N ARG A 80 14.03 -11.89 -7.28
CA ARG A 80 13.38 -11.06 -6.26
C ARG A 80 14.19 -10.86 -4.99
N ASN A 81 14.92 -11.88 -4.53
CA ASN A 81 15.70 -11.84 -3.29
C ASN A 81 17.05 -11.09 -3.43
N LYS A 82 17.45 -10.72 -4.66
CA LYS A 82 18.71 -10.01 -4.93
C LYS A 82 18.53 -8.52 -5.10
N VAL A 83 17.29 -8.08 -5.34
CA VAL A 83 16.96 -6.68 -5.63
C VAL A 83 16.70 -5.94 -4.34
N ILE A 84 17.31 -4.77 -4.18
CA ILE A 84 16.95 -3.80 -3.15
C ILE A 84 15.93 -2.83 -3.75
N PHE A 85 14.75 -2.77 -3.15
CA PHE A 85 13.69 -1.84 -3.52
C PHE A 85 13.91 -0.49 -2.83
N GLY A 86 13.71 0.61 -3.54
CA GLY A 86 13.78 1.96 -2.95
C GLY A 86 12.60 2.82 -3.39
N ILE A 87 12.33 3.89 -2.63
CA ILE A 87 11.22 4.80 -2.89
C ILE A 87 11.72 6.24 -2.92
N ILE A 88 11.43 6.94 -4.01
CA ILE A 88 11.50 8.40 -4.10
C ILE A 88 10.07 8.93 -4.20
N PRO A 89 9.57 9.64 -3.18
CA PRO A 89 8.18 10.07 -3.13
C PRO A 89 7.89 11.13 -4.22
N ASN A 90 6.94 10.81 -5.08
CA ASN A 90 6.46 11.70 -6.14
C ASN A 90 4.93 11.59 -6.32
N GLY A 91 4.23 11.11 -5.30
CA GLY A 91 2.79 10.96 -5.23
C GLY A 91 2.11 12.04 -4.40
N SER A 92 0.78 11.95 -4.26
CA SER A 92 -0.02 12.85 -3.42
C SER A 92 -0.25 12.30 -2.00
N GLY A 93 -0.26 10.97 -1.81
CA GLY A 93 -0.41 10.30 -0.52
C GLY A 93 0.96 10.04 0.11
N ASN A 94 1.71 9.14 -0.50
CA ASN A 94 3.01 8.65 -0.04
C ASN A 94 2.93 8.12 1.40
N ASP A 95 1.85 7.38 1.69
CA ASP A 95 1.55 6.95 3.05
C ASP A 95 2.59 5.95 3.56
N PHE A 96 3.04 5.02 2.71
CA PHE A 96 4.11 4.09 3.09
C PHE A 96 5.47 4.78 3.28
N HIS A 97 5.82 5.73 2.39
CA HIS A 97 7.07 6.48 2.53
C HIS A 97 7.18 7.22 3.87
N ARG A 98 6.06 7.70 4.42
CA ARG A 98 6.05 8.39 5.73
C ARG A 98 6.52 7.50 6.88
N MET A 99 6.36 6.18 6.74
CA MET A 99 6.83 5.21 7.74
C MET A 99 8.34 4.99 7.68
N LEU A 100 8.96 5.22 6.52
CA LEU A 100 10.41 5.13 6.34
C LEU A 100 11.16 6.38 6.84
N GLY A 101 10.43 7.40 7.33
CA GLY A 101 11.01 8.67 7.77
C GLY A 101 11.21 9.68 6.64
N SER A 102 11.81 10.82 6.98
CA SER A 102 12.15 11.88 6.04
C SER A 102 13.66 11.94 5.86
N PHE A 103 14.13 11.79 4.66
CA PHE A 103 15.56 11.82 4.36
C PHE A 103 15.88 12.84 3.25
N SER A 104 17.11 13.30 3.23
CA SER A 104 17.63 14.17 2.18
C SER A 104 18.08 13.35 0.95
N SER A 105 18.27 14.02 -0.20
CA SER A 105 18.84 13.37 -1.37
C SER A 105 20.23 12.80 -1.08
N GLU A 106 21.01 13.46 -0.23
CA GLU A 106 22.35 13.06 0.18
C GLU A 106 22.31 11.73 0.94
N LYS A 107 21.46 11.61 1.97
CA LYS A 107 21.27 10.36 2.72
C LYS A 107 20.78 9.22 1.84
N PHE A 108 19.88 9.51 0.88
CA PHE A 108 19.42 8.50 -0.07
C PHE A 108 20.56 7.94 -0.92
N ILE A 109 21.43 8.81 -1.43
CA ILE A 109 22.60 8.40 -2.24
C ILE A 109 23.60 7.62 -1.38
N GLU A 110 23.85 8.08 -0.16
CA GLU A 110 24.72 7.37 0.80
C GLU A 110 24.21 5.95 1.07
N ALA A 111 22.90 5.80 1.31
CA ALA A 111 22.28 4.50 1.49
C ALA A 111 22.41 3.58 0.25
N LEU A 112 22.26 4.13 -0.97
CA LEU A 112 22.50 3.38 -2.21
C LEU A 112 23.95 2.87 -2.29
N ILE A 113 24.93 3.73 -2.02
CA ILE A 113 26.36 3.40 -2.11
C ILE A 113 26.73 2.33 -1.06
N ASN A 114 26.24 2.49 0.16
CA ASN A 114 26.53 1.61 1.28
C ASN A 114 25.60 0.37 1.31
N GLN A 115 24.62 0.28 0.42
CA GLN A 115 23.60 -0.77 0.38
C GLN A 115 22.83 -0.91 1.70
N ASN A 116 22.57 0.21 2.38
CA ASN A 116 21.82 0.23 3.63
C ASN A 116 20.38 -0.21 3.37
N CYS A 117 20.03 -1.41 3.77
CA CYS A 117 18.70 -1.98 3.57
C CYS A 117 18.22 -2.72 4.80
N GLN A 118 16.91 -2.90 4.89
CA GLN A 118 16.26 -3.75 5.88
C GLN A 118 15.32 -4.72 5.18
N HIS A 119 15.13 -5.87 5.80
CA HIS A 119 14.11 -6.82 5.35
C HIS A 119 12.76 -6.42 5.90
N ILE A 120 11.74 -6.49 5.06
CA ILE A 120 10.35 -6.27 5.46
C ILE A 120 9.45 -7.39 4.96
N ASP A 121 8.33 -7.54 5.64
CA ASP A 121 7.26 -8.45 5.27
C ASP A 121 6.42 -7.84 4.14
N LEU A 122 5.68 -8.69 3.43
CA LEU A 122 4.63 -8.29 2.51
C LEU A 122 3.33 -9.01 2.84
N ILE A 123 2.21 -8.38 2.49
CA ILE A 123 0.89 -9.01 2.51
C ILE A 123 0.70 -9.71 1.17
N LYS A 124 0.60 -11.04 1.16
CA LYS A 124 0.13 -11.79 0.00
C LYS A 124 -1.39 -11.84 0.02
N ILE A 125 -2.01 -11.52 -1.11
CA ILE A 125 -3.46 -11.44 -1.30
C ILE A 125 -3.84 -12.39 -2.40
N GLU A 126 -4.72 -13.35 -2.12
CA GLU A 126 -5.25 -14.31 -3.07
C GLU A 126 -6.77 -14.15 -3.17
N SER A 127 -7.27 -13.88 -4.38
CA SER A 127 -8.70 -13.75 -4.67
C SER A 127 -9.00 -14.27 -6.08
N GLY A 128 -9.76 -15.36 -6.18
CA GLY A 128 -9.90 -16.12 -7.41
C GLY A 128 -8.54 -16.60 -7.92
N ASP A 129 -8.26 -16.39 -9.20
CA ASP A 129 -6.99 -16.78 -9.83
C ASP A 129 -5.87 -15.73 -9.67
N LYS A 130 -6.10 -14.66 -8.91
CA LYS A 130 -5.14 -13.57 -8.75
C LYS A 130 -4.32 -13.71 -7.48
N THR A 131 -3.01 -13.51 -7.61
CA THR A 131 -2.10 -13.31 -6.49
C THR A 131 -1.46 -11.92 -6.64
N ILE A 132 -1.58 -11.11 -5.59
CA ILE A 132 -1.09 -9.74 -5.53
C ILE A 132 -0.36 -9.56 -4.20
N TYR A 133 0.67 -8.72 -4.18
CA TYR A 133 1.38 -8.35 -2.97
C TYR A 133 1.08 -6.90 -2.62
N SER A 134 0.88 -6.62 -1.33
CA SER A 134 0.74 -5.27 -0.79
C SER A 134 1.89 -4.96 0.15
N LEU A 135 2.38 -3.74 0.03
CA LEU A 135 3.49 -3.22 0.82
C LEU A 135 3.01 -2.67 2.16
N ASN A 136 1.86 -2.02 2.16
CA ASN A 136 1.38 -1.21 3.26
C ASN A 136 0.08 -1.76 3.85
N ILE A 137 -1.06 -1.50 3.23
CA ILE A 137 -2.37 -1.86 3.74
C ILE A 137 -3.25 -2.36 2.60
N ALA A 138 -3.90 -3.49 2.83
CA ALA A 138 -4.97 -3.98 1.98
C ALA A 138 -6.32 -3.81 2.69
N GLY A 139 -7.31 -3.31 1.98
CA GLY A 139 -8.63 -3.01 2.49
C GLY A 139 -9.72 -3.88 1.89
N VAL A 140 -10.68 -4.24 2.72
CA VAL A 140 -11.84 -5.05 2.33
C VAL A 140 -13.10 -4.37 2.80
N GLY A 141 -13.99 -4.03 1.85
CA GLY A 141 -15.30 -3.52 2.17
C GLY A 141 -15.47 -2.03 1.87
N PHE A 142 -15.76 -1.21 2.88
CA PHE A 142 -16.11 0.20 2.73
C PHE A 142 -15.01 1.04 2.07
N ASP A 143 -13.76 0.82 2.41
CA ASP A 143 -12.60 1.51 1.83
C ASP A 143 -12.48 1.26 0.33
N GLY A 144 -12.55 0.00 -0.12
CA GLY A 144 -12.60 -0.34 -1.53
C GLY A 144 -13.81 0.28 -2.25
N PHE A 145 -14.97 0.32 -1.58
CA PHE A 145 -16.15 1.00 -2.13
C PHE A 145 -15.93 2.52 -2.30
N VAL A 146 -15.29 3.18 -1.34
CA VAL A 146 -14.90 4.61 -1.42
C VAL A 146 -13.93 4.85 -2.58
N VAL A 147 -12.89 4.01 -2.70
CA VAL A 147 -11.91 4.10 -3.80
C VAL A 147 -12.61 3.94 -5.16
N ASN A 148 -13.53 2.98 -5.28
CA ASN A 148 -14.31 2.79 -6.50
C ASN A 148 -15.15 4.04 -6.86
N LYS A 149 -15.83 4.62 -5.87
CA LYS A 149 -16.62 5.88 -6.06
C LYS A 149 -15.72 7.06 -6.43
N LEU A 150 -14.55 7.18 -5.81
CA LEU A 150 -13.56 8.21 -6.17
C LEU A 150 -13.09 8.09 -7.62
N ASN A 151 -12.80 6.87 -8.07
CA ASN A 151 -12.36 6.63 -9.44
C ASN A 151 -13.44 6.98 -10.46
N GLN A 152 -14.73 6.71 -10.13
CA GLN A 152 -15.87 7.14 -10.95
C GLN A 152 -15.99 8.68 -11.02
N LEU A 153 -15.83 9.38 -9.89
CA LEU A 153 -15.91 10.85 -9.83
C LEU A 153 -14.73 11.53 -10.54
N ARG A 154 -13.53 10.98 -10.47
CA ARG A 154 -12.34 11.51 -11.18
C ARG A 154 -12.51 11.50 -12.69
N LYS A 155 -13.24 10.52 -13.24
CA LYS A 155 -13.60 10.49 -14.67
C LYS A 155 -14.51 11.63 -15.08
N ASN A 156 -15.31 12.18 -14.16
CA ASN A 156 -16.32 13.21 -14.41
C ASN A 156 -15.86 14.65 -14.09
N ALA A 157 -14.58 14.89 -13.85
CA ALA A 157 -13.86 16.19 -13.78
C ALA A 157 -14.37 17.29 -12.78
N PHE A 158 -15.44 17.09 -11.98
CA PHE A 158 -16.04 18.16 -11.18
C PHE A 158 -15.42 18.41 -9.80
N LEU A 159 -14.77 17.41 -9.20
CA LEU A 159 -14.19 17.52 -7.86
C LEU A 159 -12.77 16.95 -7.81
N LYS A 160 -11.83 17.69 -7.23
CA LYS A 160 -10.42 17.26 -7.09
C LYS A 160 -9.93 17.37 -5.64
N GLY A 161 -8.99 16.52 -5.27
CA GLY A 161 -8.27 16.61 -3.99
C GLY A 161 -9.08 16.16 -2.77
N LYS A 162 -8.77 16.77 -1.62
CA LYS A 162 -9.32 16.40 -0.30
C LYS A 162 -10.85 16.53 -0.21
N THR A 163 -11.42 17.50 -0.90
CA THR A 163 -12.87 17.73 -0.93
C THR A 163 -13.62 16.61 -1.66
N ALA A 164 -13.08 16.13 -2.79
CA ALA A 164 -13.63 14.99 -3.51
C ALA A 164 -13.61 13.72 -2.65
N TYR A 165 -12.53 13.52 -1.92
CA TYR A 165 -12.38 12.39 -1.00
C TYR A 165 -13.40 12.44 0.15
N ALA A 166 -13.53 13.59 0.83
CA ALA A 166 -14.50 13.77 1.90
C ALA A 166 -15.96 13.59 1.41
N TYR A 167 -16.28 14.13 0.25
CA TYR A 167 -17.60 13.96 -0.37
C TYR A 167 -17.89 12.50 -0.73
N SER A 168 -16.88 11.78 -1.24
CA SER A 168 -16.99 10.34 -1.57
C SER A 168 -17.26 9.50 -0.35
N ILE A 169 -16.56 9.76 0.77
CA ILE A 169 -16.79 9.07 2.04
C ILE A 169 -18.24 9.29 2.51
N LEU A 170 -18.68 10.55 2.54
CA LEU A 170 -20.04 10.87 2.99
C LEU A 170 -21.10 10.17 2.13
N ARG A 171 -20.98 10.26 0.82
CA ARG A 171 -21.90 9.60 -0.10
C ARG A 171 -21.83 8.08 -0.02
N ALA A 172 -20.65 7.53 0.18
CA ALA A 172 -20.46 6.11 0.35
C ALA A 172 -21.17 5.57 1.59
N PHE A 173 -21.10 6.26 2.72
CA PHE A 173 -21.82 5.86 3.95
C PHE A 173 -23.33 5.69 3.75
N PHE A 174 -23.96 6.56 2.96
CA PHE A 174 -25.39 6.47 2.69
C PHE A 174 -25.77 5.41 1.66
N SER A 175 -24.84 5.03 0.79
CA SER A 175 -25.11 4.08 -0.31
C SER A 175 -24.50 2.70 -0.10
N TYR A 176 -23.54 2.57 0.84
CA TYR A 176 -22.86 1.31 1.11
C TYR A 176 -23.75 0.33 1.85
N LYS A 177 -23.95 -0.83 1.26
CA LYS A 177 -24.62 -1.96 1.90
C LYS A 177 -23.54 -2.89 2.45
N LYS A 178 -23.48 -3.00 3.78
CA LYS A 178 -22.55 -3.87 4.46
C LYS A 178 -22.77 -5.33 4.03
N PRO A 179 -21.76 -6.02 3.47
CA PRO A 179 -21.89 -7.42 3.14
C PRO A 179 -21.98 -8.29 4.40
N GLY A 180 -22.67 -9.41 4.27
CA GLY A 180 -22.55 -10.51 5.23
C GLY A 180 -21.33 -11.33 4.90
N VAL A 181 -20.47 -11.58 5.89
CA VAL A 181 -19.20 -12.29 5.70
C VAL A 181 -19.00 -13.35 6.77
N VAL A 182 -18.11 -14.30 6.47
CA VAL A 182 -17.40 -15.11 7.46
C VAL A 182 -15.93 -14.76 7.39
N LEU A 183 -15.40 -14.31 8.50
CA LEU A 183 -13.98 -14.04 8.68
C LEU A 183 -13.39 -15.12 9.58
N SER A 184 -12.27 -15.70 9.15
CA SER A 184 -11.59 -16.78 9.86
C SER A 184 -10.10 -16.51 9.92
N SER A 185 -9.56 -16.58 11.14
CA SER A 185 -8.12 -16.61 11.45
C SER A 185 -7.87 -17.53 12.64
N ASN A 186 -6.61 -17.75 12.99
CA ASN A 186 -6.29 -18.57 14.18
C ASN A 186 -6.77 -17.92 15.49
N ASP A 187 -6.78 -16.58 15.54
CA ASP A 187 -6.98 -15.82 16.78
C ASP A 187 -8.35 -15.14 16.87
N PHE A 188 -9.07 -15.02 15.73
CA PHE A 188 -10.34 -14.32 15.68
C PHE A 188 -11.24 -14.89 14.58
N ASN A 189 -12.50 -15.22 14.95
CA ASN A 189 -13.52 -15.67 14.02
C ASN A 189 -14.77 -14.80 14.15
N TYR A 190 -15.38 -14.45 13.01
CA TYR A 190 -16.56 -13.63 12.98
C TYR A 190 -17.53 -14.09 11.87
N SER A 191 -18.84 -14.01 12.15
CA SER A 191 -19.87 -14.21 11.13
C SER A 191 -20.96 -13.17 11.33
N GLY A 192 -21.15 -12.31 10.33
CA GLY A 192 -22.11 -11.21 10.42
C GLY A 192 -21.89 -10.16 9.34
N LYS A 193 -22.47 -8.98 9.51
CA LYS A 193 -22.27 -7.84 8.61
C LYS A 193 -20.97 -7.11 8.92
N MET A 194 -20.21 -6.81 7.91
CA MET A 194 -18.92 -6.15 8.00
C MET A 194 -18.95 -4.77 7.34
N MET A 195 -18.50 -3.75 8.05
CA MET A 195 -18.22 -2.45 7.45
C MET A 195 -16.95 -2.50 6.62
N MET A 196 -15.82 -2.87 7.26
CA MET A 196 -14.53 -3.00 6.60
C MET A 196 -13.55 -3.83 7.42
N THR A 197 -12.55 -4.33 6.77
CA THR A 197 -11.34 -4.89 7.38
C THR A 197 -10.11 -4.28 6.74
N ALA A 198 -9.23 -3.68 7.54
CA ALA A 198 -7.91 -3.28 7.10
C ALA A 198 -6.89 -4.34 7.53
N VAL A 199 -6.20 -4.91 6.56
CA VAL A 199 -5.09 -5.86 6.74
C VAL A 199 -3.81 -5.08 6.57
N CYS A 200 -3.06 -4.93 7.65
CA CYS A 200 -2.00 -3.93 7.75
C CYS A 200 -0.64 -4.59 7.95
N ASN A 201 0.32 -4.22 7.10
CA ASN A 201 1.76 -4.36 7.32
C ASN A 201 2.31 -3.01 7.83
N GLY A 202 1.81 -1.92 7.27
CA GLY A 202 2.07 -0.56 7.73
C GLY A 202 0.97 0.03 8.61
N THR A 203 1.24 1.21 9.19
CA THR A 203 0.34 1.85 10.16
C THR A 203 -0.69 2.79 9.54
N THR A 204 -0.40 3.35 8.34
CA THR A 204 -1.05 4.56 7.83
C THR A 204 -1.56 4.39 6.41
N PHE A 205 -2.79 4.82 6.15
CA PHE A 205 -3.35 4.90 4.80
C PHE A 205 -4.26 6.14 4.64
N GLY A 206 -4.74 6.41 3.42
CA GLY A 206 -5.76 7.41 3.17
C GLY A 206 -5.35 8.83 3.56
N HIS A 207 -4.13 9.25 3.19
CA HIS A 207 -3.56 10.56 3.48
C HIS A 207 -3.30 10.84 4.97
N GLY A 208 -2.75 9.87 5.68
CA GLY A 208 -2.24 10.04 7.03
C GLY A 208 -3.22 9.61 8.14
N MET A 209 -4.20 8.76 7.85
CA MET A 209 -4.99 8.11 8.89
C MET A 209 -4.23 6.89 9.43
N ILE A 210 -4.02 6.85 10.74
CA ILE A 210 -3.31 5.77 11.41
C ILE A 210 -4.35 4.74 11.87
N VAL A 211 -4.55 3.69 11.08
CA VAL A 211 -5.59 2.67 11.34
C VAL A 211 -5.07 1.50 12.16
N SER A 212 -3.79 1.23 12.09
CA SER A 212 -3.13 0.17 12.85
C SER A 212 -1.84 0.70 13.49
N PRO A 213 -1.93 1.44 14.60
CA PRO A 213 -0.77 2.11 15.18
C PRO A 213 0.33 1.16 15.69
N ASN A 214 -0.01 -0.11 15.90
CA ASN A 214 0.92 -1.14 16.40
C ASN A 214 1.54 -1.99 15.28
N ALA A 215 1.14 -1.79 14.02
CA ALA A 215 1.68 -2.54 12.89
C ALA A 215 3.20 -2.33 12.75
N LYS A 216 3.91 -3.41 12.44
CA LYS A 216 5.36 -3.44 12.22
C LYS A 216 5.65 -4.11 10.89
N LEU A 217 6.67 -3.62 10.20
CA LEU A 217 7.01 -4.06 8.85
C LEU A 217 7.74 -5.41 8.78
N ASN A 218 8.22 -5.94 9.93
CA ASN A 218 9.15 -7.08 9.96
C ASN A 218 8.97 -7.97 11.20
N ASP A 219 7.74 -8.17 11.67
CA ASP A 219 7.45 -9.03 12.83
C ASP A 219 6.79 -10.37 12.45
N GLY A 220 6.63 -10.64 11.15
CA GLY A 220 6.03 -11.86 10.63
C GLY A 220 4.54 -11.96 10.90
N LYS A 221 3.84 -10.83 11.05
CA LYS A 221 2.41 -10.77 11.36
C LYS A 221 1.67 -9.75 10.49
N LEU A 222 0.39 -9.99 10.33
CA LEU A 222 -0.59 -9.02 9.83
C LEU A 222 -1.28 -8.37 11.03
N SER A 223 -1.27 -7.05 11.09
CA SER A 223 -2.08 -6.30 12.05
C SER A 223 -3.46 -6.01 11.46
N ILE A 224 -4.51 -6.51 12.11
CA ILE A 224 -5.88 -6.42 11.59
C ILE A 224 -6.67 -5.39 12.36
N THR A 225 -7.34 -4.50 11.63
CA THR A 225 -8.37 -3.61 12.16
C THR A 225 -9.70 -3.97 11.50
N PHE A 226 -10.55 -4.64 12.27
CA PHE A 226 -11.87 -5.10 11.82
C PHE A 226 -12.97 -4.18 12.36
N LEU A 227 -13.91 -3.80 11.49
CA LEU A 227 -15.09 -3.02 11.80
C LEU A 227 -16.36 -3.78 11.38
N GLY A 228 -17.18 -4.17 12.35
CA GLY A 228 -18.50 -4.77 12.12
C GLY A 228 -19.57 -3.73 11.76
N GLU A 229 -20.65 -3.63 12.52
CA GLU A 229 -21.76 -2.71 12.25
C GLU A 229 -21.52 -1.28 12.79
N VAL A 230 -20.44 -0.63 12.38
CA VAL A 230 -20.14 0.77 12.75
C VAL A 230 -21.05 1.75 12.00
N SER A 231 -21.57 2.78 12.69
CA SER A 231 -22.41 3.82 12.11
C SER A 231 -21.60 5.02 11.59
N LEU A 232 -22.21 5.85 10.73
CA LEU A 232 -21.62 7.12 10.30
C LEU A 232 -21.31 8.05 11.49
N LYS A 233 -22.18 8.07 12.50
CA LYS A 233 -22.00 8.87 13.71
C LYS A 233 -20.75 8.43 14.47
N ASP A 234 -20.52 7.12 14.60
CA ASP A 234 -19.34 6.57 15.25
C ASP A 234 -18.07 6.88 14.45
N TYR A 235 -18.14 6.79 13.13
CA TYR A 235 -17.02 7.17 12.25
C TYR A 235 -16.63 8.64 12.44
N VAL A 236 -17.61 9.57 12.33
CA VAL A 236 -17.37 11.01 12.47
C VAL A 236 -16.82 11.35 13.85
N LYS A 237 -17.37 10.75 14.91
CA LYS A 237 -16.90 10.94 16.29
C LYS A 237 -15.44 10.51 16.49
N ASN A 238 -14.99 9.48 15.77
CA ASN A 238 -13.66 8.88 15.97
C ASN A 238 -12.62 9.27 14.91
N ILE A 239 -12.97 10.03 13.87
CA ILE A 239 -12.04 10.39 12.79
C ILE A 239 -10.79 11.14 13.29
N SER A 240 -10.95 11.99 14.32
CA SER A 240 -9.82 12.70 14.94
C SER A 240 -8.89 11.76 15.72
N ARG A 241 -9.42 10.68 16.26
CA ARG A 241 -8.65 9.62 16.95
C ARG A 241 -7.84 8.80 15.97
N LEU A 242 -8.45 8.41 14.83
CA LEU A 242 -7.76 7.74 13.74
C LEU A 242 -6.56 8.54 13.21
N LYS A 243 -6.73 9.86 13.04
CA LYS A 243 -5.62 10.74 12.63
C LYS A 243 -4.46 10.82 13.62
N LYS A 244 -4.72 10.51 14.89
CA LYS A 244 -3.73 10.54 15.98
C LYS A 244 -3.20 9.13 16.33
N GLY A 245 -3.65 8.09 15.65
CA GLY A 245 -3.29 6.70 15.97
C GLY A 245 -3.82 6.23 17.33
N ILE A 246 -4.92 6.81 17.80
CA ILE A 246 -5.53 6.41 19.08
C ILE A 246 -6.54 5.30 18.79
N LEU A 247 -6.35 4.13 19.41
CA LEU A 247 -7.26 2.99 19.28
C LEU A 247 -8.69 3.38 19.65
N ILE A 248 -9.64 2.96 18.83
CA ILE A 248 -11.07 3.22 19.02
C ILE A 248 -11.65 2.12 19.90
N LYS A 249 -12.18 2.48 21.06
CA LYS A 249 -12.93 1.57 21.93
C LYS A 249 -14.39 1.59 21.49
N HIS A 250 -14.83 0.54 20.81
CA HIS A 250 -16.20 0.35 20.33
C HIS A 250 -16.50 -1.16 20.25
N PRO A 251 -17.70 -1.64 20.58
CA PRO A 251 -18.05 -3.07 20.55
C PRO A 251 -17.82 -3.74 19.19
N GLU A 252 -18.00 -2.99 18.11
CA GLU A 252 -17.86 -3.45 16.72
C GLU A 252 -16.48 -3.17 16.11
N VAL A 253 -15.47 -2.76 16.91
CA VAL A 253 -14.11 -2.51 16.44
C VAL A 253 -13.14 -3.41 17.15
N HIS A 254 -12.48 -4.27 16.39
CA HIS A 254 -11.54 -5.26 16.93
C HIS A 254 -10.17 -5.06 16.31
N TYR A 255 -9.14 -5.18 17.14
CA TYR A 255 -7.73 -5.15 16.76
C TYR A 255 -7.08 -6.45 17.16
N PHE A 256 -6.47 -7.15 16.24
CA PHE A 256 -5.75 -8.39 16.51
C PHE A 256 -4.62 -8.59 15.50
N GLU A 257 -3.72 -9.51 15.80
CA GLU A 257 -2.62 -9.90 14.91
C GLU A 257 -2.82 -11.34 14.48
N THR A 258 -2.43 -11.66 13.25
CA THR A 258 -2.48 -13.03 12.73
C THR A 258 -1.44 -13.23 11.63
N LYS A 259 -1.14 -14.46 11.27
CA LYS A 259 -0.30 -14.77 10.10
C LYS A 259 -1.11 -14.92 8.82
N GLU A 260 -2.37 -15.25 8.95
CA GLU A 260 -3.28 -15.46 7.82
C GLU A 260 -4.71 -15.08 8.20
N LEU A 261 -5.48 -14.68 7.20
CA LEU A 261 -6.87 -14.26 7.35
C LEU A 261 -7.64 -14.63 6.09
N THR A 262 -8.77 -15.30 6.25
CA THR A 262 -9.71 -15.55 5.14
C THR A 262 -11.01 -14.79 5.39
N ILE A 263 -11.53 -14.12 4.36
CA ILE A 263 -12.84 -13.46 4.38
C ILE A 263 -13.67 -14.01 3.24
N ALA A 264 -14.75 -14.73 3.56
CA ALA A 264 -15.69 -15.28 2.60
C ALA A 264 -17.01 -14.51 2.62
N ILE A 265 -17.57 -14.24 1.44
CA ILE A 265 -18.84 -13.52 1.28
C ILE A 265 -20.01 -14.50 1.50
N LYS A 266 -20.96 -14.10 2.33
CA LYS A 266 -22.25 -14.78 2.48
C LYS A 266 -23.39 -14.07 1.76
N SER A 267 -23.32 -12.73 1.69
CA SER A 267 -24.32 -11.91 0.99
C SER A 267 -23.78 -10.52 0.66
N GLY A 268 -24.28 -9.90 -0.40
CA GLY A 268 -23.89 -8.57 -0.82
C GLY A 268 -22.61 -8.55 -1.67
N GLU A 269 -22.02 -7.38 -1.82
CA GLU A 269 -20.79 -7.16 -2.60
C GLU A 269 -19.65 -6.70 -1.69
N MET A 270 -18.48 -7.29 -1.87
CA MET A 270 -17.28 -6.97 -1.10
C MET A 270 -16.18 -6.48 -2.06
N HIS A 271 -15.78 -5.23 -1.89
CA HIS A 271 -14.72 -4.62 -2.68
C HIS A 271 -13.37 -4.82 -2.00
N LEU A 272 -12.37 -5.17 -2.82
CA LEU A 272 -10.99 -5.36 -2.40
C LEU A 272 -10.14 -4.24 -2.97
N GLU A 273 -9.31 -3.62 -2.14
CA GLU A 273 -8.34 -2.63 -2.56
C GLU A 273 -6.97 -2.91 -1.93
N THR A 274 -5.91 -2.40 -2.52
CA THR A 274 -4.58 -2.37 -1.93
C THR A 274 -3.88 -1.08 -2.34
N ASP A 275 -3.31 -0.38 -1.38
CA ASP A 275 -2.56 0.85 -1.57
C ASP A 275 -3.33 1.89 -2.43
N GLY A 276 -4.67 1.90 -2.33
CA GLY A 276 -5.58 2.81 -3.04
C GLY A 276 -6.00 2.38 -4.45
N GLU A 277 -5.69 1.14 -4.86
CA GLU A 277 -6.07 0.57 -6.15
C GLU A 277 -7.07 -0.58 -5.97
N ILE A 278 -8.14 -0.61 -6.77
CA ILE A 278 -9.12 -1.71 -6.74
C ILE A 278 -8.51 -2.95 -7.38
N ILE A 279 -8.50 -4.05 -6.64
CA ILE A 279 -7.96 -5.34 -7.11
C ILE A 279 -9.05 -6.35 -7.48
N GLY A 280 -10.27 -6.18 -6.97
CA GLY A 280 -11.37 -7.09 -7.33
C GLY A 280 -12.55 -7.05 -6.36
N GLN A 281 -13.34 -8.11 -6.44
CA GLN A 281 -14.48 -8.43 -5.57
C GLN A 281 -14.46 -9.95 -5.34
N GLY A 282 -14.97 -10.40 -4.22
CA GLY A 282 -15.11 -11.82 -3.94
C GLY A 282 -14.42 -12.24 -2.65
N ASP A 283 -14.34 -13.54 -2.45
CA ASP A 283 -13.62 -14.14 -1.33
C ASP A 283 -12.13 -13.82 -1.45
N VAL A 284 -11.48 -13.66 -0.31
CA VAL A 284 -10.08 -13.28 -0.25
C VAL A 284 -9.36 -13.99 0.88
N HIS A 285 -8.13 -14.40 0.59
CA HIS A 285 -7.18 -14.91 1.56
C HIS A 285 -5.96 -14.01 1.64
N PHE A 286 -5.59 -13.65 2.85
CA PHE A 286 -4.40 -12.86 3.18
C PHE A 286 -3.40 -13.71 3.94
N GLN A 287 -2.12 -13.57 3.60
CA GLN A 287 -1.03 -14.24 4.30
C GLN A 287 0.14 -13.27 4.43
N VAL A 288 0.80 -13.22 5.60
CA VAL A 288 2.09 -12.54 5.70
C VAL A 288 3.17 -13.39 5.04
N ILE A 289 4.00 -12.76 4.23
CA ILE A 289 5.25 -13.37 3.73
C ILE A 289 6.40 -12.67 4.42
N PRO A 290 6.99 -13.27 5.45
CA PRO A 290 8.03 -12.62 6.24
C PRO A 290 9.32 -12.47 5.47
N ASP A 291 10.07 -11.41 5.77
CA ASP A 291 11.43 -11.14 5.27
C ASP A 291 11.58 -11.23 3.73
N CYS A 292 10.51 -10.91 2.98
CA CYS A 292 10.49 -11.21 1.54
C CYS A 292 10.86 -10.04 0.63
N LEU A 293 11.10 -8.85 1.17
CA LEU A 293 11.53 -7.69 0.41
C LEU A 293 12.67 -6.96 1.11
N ASN A 294 13.78 -6.78 0.39
CA ASN A 294 14.84 -5.85 0.81
C ASN A 294 14.44 -4.44 0.45
N ILE A 295 14.30 -3.55 1.42
CA ILE A 295 14.00 -2.14 1.18
C ILE A 295 15.17 -1.25 1.60
N LEU A 296 15.52 -0.28 0.73
CA LEU A 296 16.52 0.74 1.03
C LEU A 296 16.07 1.57 2.23
N ASN A 297 16.92 1.69 3.23
CA ASN A 297 16.63 2.49 4.42
C ASN A 297 17.69 3.59 4.61
N PRO A 298 17.40 4.85 4.25
CA PRO A 298 18.34 5.96 4.36
C PRO A 298 18.68 6.41 5.79
N ASP A 299 17.93 5.95 6.78
CA ASP A 299 18.15 6.29 8.19
C ASP A 299 18.84 5.15 8.99
N TYR A 300 19.29 4.12 8.29
CA TYR A 300 20.00 2.97 8.88
C TYR A 300 21.51 3.23 8.99
#